data_13c40b9aa38f2306b292f262f3b5d309
#
_entry.id   13c40b9aa38f2306b292f262f3b5d309
#
_cell.length_a   1.000
_cell.length_b   1.000
_cell.length_c   1.000
_cell.angle_alpha   90.00
_cell.angle_beta   90.00
_cell.angle_gamma   90.00
#
_symmetry.space_group_name_H-M   'P 1'
#
loop_
_entity.id
_entity.type
_entity.pdbx_description
1 polymer ?
#
loop_
_entity_poly.entity_id
_entity_poly.type
_entity_poly.pdbx_seq_one_letter_code
_entity_poly.pdbx_strand_id
1 'polypeptide(L)'
;MDFPPKMGVLIENPAFLGNYSGYENLRLLASISGKINSDMIEDVLERVGLSDSAKKKYRKYSLGMKQRLGIAAAIMEKPNLLILDEPTNALDTDGVQRTKEIIREERNRGTLVIMTCHDRAILEDLCDEIFNIEHGTVMIASTKD
;
A
#
# COMPACT_ATOMS: atom_id res chain seq x y z
N MET A 1 -10.74 -5.43 -22.22
CA MET A 1 -9.51 -5.46 -21.43
C MET A 1 -9.87 -6.04 -20.07
N ASP A 2 -9.37 -7.19 -19.74
CA ASP A 2 -9.64 -7.81 -18.46
C ASP A 2 -8.64 -7.29 -17.43
N PHE A 3 -9.14 -6.77 -16.32
CA PHE A 3 -8.29 -6.39 -15.20
C PHE A 3 -7.64 -7.64 -14.59
N PRO A 4 -6.41 -7.53 -14.06
CA PRO A 4 -5.81 -8.65 -13.34
C PRO A 4 -6.74 -9.12 -12.22
N PRO A 5 -6.89 -10.43 -12.02
CA PRO A 5 -7.87 -11.00 -11.09
C PRO A 5 -7.63 -10.62 -9.62
N LYS A 6 -6.43 -10.11 -9.33
CA LYS A 6 -6.04 -9.62 -7.99
C LYS A 6 -5.23 -8.35 -8.14
N MET A 7 -5.86 -7.22 -7.88
CA MET A 7 -5.23 -5.92 -7.92
C MET A 7 -5.37 -5.22 -6.57
N GLY A 8 -4.26 -4.72 -6.04
CA GLY A 8 -4.24 -3.83 -4.87
C GLY A 8 -4.00 -2.40 -5.31
N VAL A 9 -4.72 -1.46 -4.74
CA VAL A 9 -4.65 -0.04 -5.13
C VAL A 9 -4.65 0.85 -3.91
N LEU A 10 -3.70 1.78 -3.86
CA LEU A 10 -3.68 2.92 -2.96
C LEU A 10 -3.58 4.19 -3.80
N ILE A 11 -4.66 4.93 -3.94
CA ILE A 11 -4.73 6.21 -4.64
C ILE A 11 -5.18 7.27 -3.66
N GLU A 12 -4.41 8.34 -3.54
CA GLU A 12 -4.67 9.45 -2.63
C GLU A 12 -4.91 9.01 -1.17
N ASN A 13 -5.72 9.77 -0.44
CA ASN A 13 -6.06 9.43 0.94
C ASN A 13 -7.14 8.34 0.97
N PRO A 14 -6.85 7.16 1.52
CA PRO A 14 -7.83 6.11 1.61
C PRO A 14 -9.03 6.54 2.47
N ALA A 15 -10.23 6.37 1.95
CA ALA A 15 -11.47 6.70 2.64
C ALA A 15 -12.08 5.43 3.26
N PHE A 16 -11.88 5.26 4.56
CA PHE A 16 -12.49 4.21 5.36
C PHE A 16 -13.63 4.75 6.24
N LEU A 17 -14.41 3.86 6.83
CA LEU A 17 -15.53 4.24 7.70
C LEU A 17 -15.01 4.74 9.05
N GLY A 18 -15.24 6.02 9.35
CA GLY A 18 -14.68 6.72 10.51
C GLY A 18 -15.09 6.16 11.87
N ASN A 19 -16.29 5.58 11.97
CA ASN A 19 -16.83 5.02 13.21
C ASN A 19 -16.40 3.57 13.46
N TYR A 20 -15.79 2.91 12.47
CA TYR A 20 -15.22 1.57 12.56
C TYR A 20 -13.75 1.65 12.91
N SER A 21 -13.22 0.62 13.55
CA SER A 21 -11.79 0.49 13.81
C SER A 21 -11.02 0.16 12.53
N GLY A 22 -9.69 0.24 12.57
CA GLY A 22 -8.85 -0.21 11.46
C GLY A 22 -9.10 -1.67 11.11
N TYR A 23 -9.16 -2.54 12.12
CA TYR A 23 -9.47 -3.96 11.96
C TYR A 23 -10.86 -4.18 11.32
N GLU A 24 -11.90 -3.51 11.83
CA GLU A 24 -13.26 -3.65 11.28
C GLU A 24 -13.36 -3.19 9.83
N ASN A 25 -12.68 -2.12 9.46
CA ASN A 25 -12.60 -1.66 8.07
C ASN A 25 -11.99 -2.71 7.15
N LEU A 26 -10.84 -3.30 7.54
CA LEU A 26 -10.22 -4.37 6.75
C LEU A 26 -11.10 -5.62 6.69
N ARG A 27 -11.79 -5.96 7.78
CA ARG A 27 -12.73 -7.08 7.80
C ARG A 27 -13.91 -6.88 6.86
N LEU A 28 -14.45 -5.66 6.76
CA LEU A 28 -15.51 -5.33 5.82
C LEU A 28 -15.04 -5.51 4.37
N LEU A 29 -13.84 -5.01 4.03
CA LEU A 29 -13.26 -5.23 2.70
C LEU A 29 -13.02 -6.71 2.42
N ALA A 30 -12.47 -7.44 3.39
CA ALA A 30 -12.22 -8.88 3.30
C ALA A 30 -13.51 -9.68 3.04
N SER A 31 -14.65 -9.23 3.58
CA SER A 31 -15.95 -9.90 3.38
C SER A 31 -16.43 -9.87 1.94
N ILE A 32 -15.98 -8.91 1.14
CA ILE A 32 -16.36 -8.79 -0.28
C ILE A 32 -15.76 -9.93 -1.10
N SER A 33 -14.50 -10.27 -0.86
CA SER A 33 -13.84 -11.38 -1.58
C SER A 33 -14.12 -12.75 -0.96
N GLY A 34 -14.43 -12.79 0.34
CA GLY A 34 -14.65 -14.02 1.10
C GLY A 34 -13.42 -14.93 1.25
N LYS A 35 -12.22 -14.44 0.89
CA LYS A 35 -10.97 -15.22 0.89
C LYS A 35 -10.01 -14.88 2.03
N ILE A 36 -10.32 -13.84 2.80
CA ILE A 36 -9.46 -13.30 3.86
C ILE A 36 -10.05 -13.66 5.22
N ASN A 37 -9.25 -14.29 6.06
CA ASN A 37 -9.61 -14.62 7.44
C ASN A 37 -9.03 -13.61 8.44
N SER A 38 -9.35 -13.78 9.73
CA SER A 38 -8.87 -12.90 10.80
C SER A 38 -7.36 -12.87 10.94
N ASP A 39 -6.70 -14.02 10.80
CA ASP A 39 -5.24 -14.12 10.94
C ASP A 39 -4.52 -13.32 9.84
N MET A 40 -5.05 -13.34 8.63
CA MET A 40 -4.52 -12.54 7.52
C MET A 40 -4.70 -11.02 7.75
N ILE A 41 -5.79 -10.62 8.39
CA ILE A 41 -6.01 -9.20 8.76
C ILE A 41 -5.04 -8.78 9.86
N GLU A 42 -4.83 -9.61 10.87
CA GLU A 42 -3.88 -9.35 11.95
C GLU A 42 -2.45 -9.28 11.42
N ASP A 43 -2.05 -10.20 10.55
CA ASP A 43 -0.73 -10.22 9.89
C ASP A 43 -0.47 -8.92 9.12
N VAL A 44 -1.41 -8.48 8.30
CA VAL A 44 -1.22 -7.26 7.52
C VAL A 44 -1.17 -6.01 8.39
N LEU A 45 -1.94 -5.95 9.48
CA LEU A 45 -1.88 -4.85 10.45
C LEU A 45 -0.53 -4.81 11.18
N GLU A 46 0.06 -5.96 11.49
CA GLU A 46 1.41 -6.05 12.04
C GLU A 46 2.46 -5.56 11.05
N ARG A 47 2.39 -6.01 9.79
CA ARG A 47 3.31 -5.59 8.73
C ARG A 47 3.35 -4.09 8.55
N VAL A 48 2.21 -3.40 8.61
CA VAL A 48 2.14 -1.94 8.50
C VAL A 48 2.35 -1.21 9.83
N GLY A 49 2.55 -1.91 10.95
CA GLY A 49 2.80 -1.32 12.26
C GLY A 49 1.56 -0.70 12.90
N LEU A 50 0.39 -1.31 12.71
CA LEU A 50 -0.89 -0.85 13.27
C LEU A 50 -1.51 -1.81 14.30
N SER A 51 -0.82 -2.88 14.73
CA SER A 51 -1.36 -3.87 15.68
C SER A 51 -1.91 -3.22 16.96
N ASP A 52 -1.16 -2.32 17.58
CA ASP A 52 -1.57 -1.63 18.83
C ASP A 52 -2.76 -0.68 18.62
N SER A 53 -2.98 -0.24 17.40
CA SER A 53 -4.05 0.69 17.03
C SER A 53 -5.19 0.02 16.25
N ALA A 54 -5.15 -1.30 16.09
CA ALA A 54 -6.12 -2.07 15.29
C ALA A 54 -7.57 -1.83 15.72
N LYS A 55 -7.82 -1.71 17.03
CA LYS A 55 -9.15 -1.49 17.62
C LYS A 55 -9.55 -0.03 17.75
N LYS A 56 -8.64 0.91 17.50
CA LYS A 56 -8.91 2.35 17.55
C LYS A 56 -9.77 2.75 16.36
N LYS A 57 -10.77 3.62 16.59
CA LYS A 57 -11.64 4.13 15.52
C LYS A 57 -10.85 4.90 14.49
N TYR A 58 -11.13 4.65 13.20
CA TYR A 58 -10.41 5.26 12.08
C TYR A 58 -10.44 6.79 12.11
N ARG A 59 -11.54 7.40 12.54
CA ARG A 59 -11.62 8.89 12.69
C ARG A 59 -10.57 9.47 13.64
N LYS A 60 -10.00 8.63 14.54
CA LYS A 60 -8.95 9.02 15.49
C LYS A 60 -7.53 8.68 14.98
N TYR A 61 -7.41 8.12 13.79
CA TYR A 61 -6.12 7.84 13.19
C TYR A 61 -5.43 9.13 12.77
N SER A 62 -4.10 9.22 12.98
CA SER A 62 -3.26 10.22 12.35
C SER A 62 -3.23 10.02 10.83
N LEU A 63 -2.76 11.01 10.09
CA LEU A 63 -2.63 10.88 8.63
C LEU A 63 -1.71 9.71 8.25
N GLY A 64 -0.58 9.55 8.94
CA GLY A 64 0.32 8.42 8.73
C GLY A 64 -0.31 7.07 9.05
N MET A 65 -1.13 6.96 10.10
CA MET A 65 -1.87 5.74 10.41
C MET A 65 -2.92 5.42 9.33
N LYS A 66 -3.59 6.44 8.79
CA LYS A 66 -4.54 6.28 7.68
C LYS A 66 -3.83 5.78 6.42
N GLN A 67 -2.66 6.32 6.12
CA GLN A 67 -1.83 5.88 5.01
C GLN A 67 -1.41 4.41 5.17
N ARG A 68 -0.94 4.03 6.35
CA ARG A 68 -0.57 2.63 6.67
C ARG A 68 -1.77 1.67 6.52
N LEU A 69 -2.97 2.06 6.94
CA LEU A 69 -4.17 1.24 6.75
C LEU A 69 -4.53 1.08 5.27
N GLY A 70 -4.34 2.12 4.46
CA GLY A 70 -4.50 2.06 3.00
C GLY A 70 -3.54 1.07 2.35
N ILE A 71 -2.27 1.07 2.77
CA ILE A 71 -1.28 0.08 2.32
C ILE A 71 -1.72 -1.33 2.73
N ALA A 72 -2.16 -1.51 3.98
CA ALA A 72 -2.66 -2.80 4.47
C ALA A 72 -3.80 -3.35 3.60
N ALA A 73 -4.79 -2.52 3.29
CA ALA A 73 -5.89 -2.90 2.41
C ALA A 73 -5.43 -3.29 1.01
N ALA A 74 -4.46 -2.56 0.44
CA ALA A 74 -3.95 -2.82 -0.90
C ALA A 74 -3.21 -4.17 -1.02
N ILE A 75 -2.50 -4.61 0.03
CA ILE A 75 -1.69 -5.84 0.01
C ILE A 75 -2.39 -7.05 0.62
N MET A 76 -3.47 -6.85 1.37
CA MET A 76 -4.14 -7.87 2.18
C MET A 76 -4.52 -9.14 1.38
N GLU A 77 -4.95 -8.99 0.15
CA GLU A 77 -5.36 -10.09 -0.71
C GLU A 77 -4.22 -10.69 -1.57
N LYS A 78 -2.98 -10.34 -1.29
CA LYS A 78 -1.79 -10.78 -2.02
C LYS A 78 -1.94 -10.53 -3.54
N PRO A 79 -1.98 -9.26 -3.97
CA PRO A 79 -2.26 -8.90 -5.35
C PRO A 79 -1.15 -9.35 -6.31
N ASN A 80 -1.51 -9.51 -7.60
CA ASN A 80 -0.53 -9.71 -8.67
C ASN A 80 -0.06 -8.38 -9.27
N LEU A 81 -0.90 -7.35 -9.14
CA LEU A 81 -0.60 -5.97 -9.50
C LEU A 81 -0.89 -5.07 -8.30
N LEU A 82 0.09 -4.26 -7.90
CA LEU A 82 -0.01 -3.30 -6.82
C LEU A 82 0.26 -1.89 -7.36
N ILE A 83 -0.73 -1.02 -7.23
CA ILE A 83 -0.62 0.38 -7.66
C ILE A 83 -0.62 1.28 -6.43
N LEU A 84 0.44 2.05 -6.24
CA LEU A 84 0.65 2.90 -5.08
C LEU A 84 0.91 4.34 -5.50
N ASP A 85 0.00 5.25 -5.16
CA ASP A 85 0.19 6.68 -5.38
C ASP A 85 0.75 7.33 -4.11
N GLU A 86 2.00 7.78 -4.17
CA GLU A 86 2.73 8.41 -3.05
C GLU A 86 2.67 7.60 -1.74
N PRO A 87 3.06 6.31 -1.72
CA PRO A 87 2.83 5.43 -0.58
C PRO A 87 3.58 5.85 0.69
N THR A 88 4.63 6.65 0.58
CA THR A 88 5.44 7.13 1.71
C THR A 88 5.00 8.49 2.22
N ASN A 89 4.00 9.10 1.60
CA ASN A 89 3.50 10.41 2.02
C ASN A 89 2.93 10.37 3.45
N ALA A 90 3.20 11.41 4.23
CA ALA A 90 2.77 11.56 5.62
C ALA A 90 3.31 10.50 6.61
N LEU A 91 4.26 9.67 6.20
CA LEU A 91 4.89 8.68 7.07
C LEU A 91 6.12 9.26 7.77
N ASP A 92 6.33 8.82 9.02
CA ASP A 92 7.59 9.00 9.73
C ASP A 92 8.67 8.04 9.20
N THR A 93 9.89 8.17 9.68
CA THR A 93 11.03 7.36 9.24
C THR A 93 10.76 5.85 9.35
N ASP A 94 10.17 5.39 10.46
CA ASP A 94 9.80 3.99 10.66
C ASP A 94 8.74 3.55 9.63
N GLY A 95 7.72 4.37 9.41
CA GLY A 95 6.68 4.09 8.42
C GLY A 95 7.21 4.03 6.99
N VAL A 96 8.14 4.89 6.62
CA VAL A 96 8.82 4.83 5.32
C VAL A 96 9.60 3.53 5.19
N GLN A 97 10.38 3.16 6.21
CA GLN A 97 11.18 1.93 6.17
C GLN A 97 10.31 0.68 6.04
N ARG A 98 9.24 0.57 6.84
CA ARG A 98 8.28 -0.54 6.74
C ARG A 98 7.62 -0.62 5.35
N THR A 99 7.24 0.52 4.79
CA THR A 99 6.64 0.57 3.44
C THR A 99 7.63 0.09 2.38
N LYS A 100 8.91 0.47 2.48
CA LYS A 100 9.97 -0.02 1.59
C LYS A 100 10.15 -1.53 1.69
N GLU A 101 10.13 -2.08 2.90
CA GLU A 101 10.22 -3.52 3.14
C GLU A 101 9.03 -4.26 2.53
N ILE A 102 7.81 -3.78 2.74
CA ILE A 102 6.59 -4.33 2.14
C ILE A 102 6.68 -4.35 0.62
N ILE A 103 7.10 -3.26 -0.01
CA ILE A 103 7.23 -3.17 -1.47
C ILE A 103 8.26 -4.20 -1.98
N ARG A 104 9.40 -4.37 -1.29
CA ARG A 104 10.40 -5.39 -1.64
C ARG A 104 9.84 -6.81 -1.50
N GLU A 105 9.11 -7.09 -0.43
CA GLU A 105 8.48 -8.40 -0.20
C GLU A 105 7.45 -8.71 -1.30
N GLU A 106 6.58 -7.76 -1.63
CA GLU A 106 5.59 -7.93 -2.71
C GLU A 106 6.28 -8.19 -4.06
N ARG A 107 7.31 -7.41 -4.38
CA ARG A 107 8.12 -7.63 -5.60
C ARG A 107 8.78 -9.02 -5.60
N ASN A 108 9.39 -9.44 -4.50
CA ASN A 108 10.03 -10.75 -4.37
C ASN A 108 9.03 -11.90 -4.49
N ARG A 109 7.77 -11.67 -4.13
CA ARG A 109 6.67 -12.61 -4.33
C ARG A 109 6.21 -12.71 -5.80
N GLY A 110 6.67 -11.83 -6.67
CA GLY A 110 6.32 -11.77 -8.08
C GLY A 110 5.20 -10.77 -8.41
N THR A 111 4.82 -9.89 -7.48
CA THR A 111 3.87 -8.81 -7.73
C THR A 111 4.51 -7.75 -8.63
N LEU A 112 3.81 -7.34 -9.68
CA LEU A 112 4.14 -6.12 -10.41
C LEU A 112 3.74 -4.91 -9.57
N VAL A 113 4.70 -4.09 -9.18
CA VAL A 113 4.45 -2.87 -8.40
C VAL A 113 4.63 -1.65 -9.29
N ILE A 114 3.61 -0.81 -9.37
CA ILE A 114 3.65 0.49 -10.02
C ILE A 114 3.44 1.54 -8.93
N MET A 115 4.36 2.48 -8.82
CA MET A 115 4.26 3.52 -7.79
C MET A 115 4.64 4.90 -8.31
N THR A 116 4.03 5.92 -7.75
CA THR A 116 4.49 7.29 -7.85
C THR A 116 5.22 7.70 -6.58
N CYS A 117 6.22 8.53 -6.69
CA CYS A 117 6.92 9.11 -5.55
C CYS A 117 7.68 10.36 -5.98
N HIS A 118 7.68 11.41 -5.13
CA HIS A 118 8.46 12.62 -5.36
C HIS A 118 9.92 12.48 -4.88
N ASP A 119 10.19 11.51 -4.01
CA ASP A 119 11.54 11.25 -3.51
C ASP A 119 12.28 10.31 -4.47
N ARG A 120 13.24 10.91 -5.21
CA ARG A 120 14.03 10.17 -6.19
C ARG A 120 14.89 9.07 -5.55
N ALA A 121 15.38 9.28 -4.33
CA ALA A 121 16.18 8.29 -3.63
C ALA A 121 15.37 7.03 -3.30
N ILE A 122 14.09 7.18 -2.96
CA ILE A 122 13.17 6.06 -2.76
C ILE A 122 12.92 5.31 -4.08
N LEU A 123 12.71 6.02 -5.18
CA LEU A 123 12.53 5.40 -6.50
C LEU A 123 13.77 4.61 -6.93
N GLU A 124 14.96 5.20 -6.79
CA GLU A 124 16.22 4.55 -7.14
C GLU A 124 16.51 3.34 -6.26
N ASP A 125 16.07 3.34 -5.02
CA ASP A 125 16.23 2.20 -4.11
C ASP A 125 15.26 1.03 -4.47
N LEU A 126 14.00 1.33 -4.78
CA LEU A 126 12.95 0.32 -4.90
C LEU A 126 12.64 -0.13 -6.33
N CYS A 127 12.75 0.77 -7.32
CA CYS A 127 12.27 0.51 -8.67
C CYS A 127 13.33 -0.10 -9.56
N ASP A 128 12.90 -0.99 -10.46
CA ASP A 128 13.76 -1.55 -11.51
C ASP A 128 13.80 -0.61 -12.71
N GLU A 129 12.69 0.07 -13.00
CA GLU A 129 12.55 1.08 -14.07
C GLU A 129 11.88 2.33 -13.51
N ILE A 130 12.38 3.50 -13.90
CA ILE A 130 11.82 4.79 -13.52
C ILE A 130 11.45 5.55 -14.79
N PHE A 131 10.23 6.06 -14.81
CA PHE A 131 9.69 6.86 -15.91
C PHE A 131 9.40 8.28 -15.42
N ASN A 132 9.78 9.27 -16.21
CA ASN A 132 9.33 10.65 -16.05
C ASN A 132 8.12 10.89 -16.96
N ILE A 133 7.09 11.52 -16.40
CA ILE A 133 5.90 11.92 -17.14
C ILE A 133 5.81 13.44 -17.11
N GLU A 134 5.96 14.07 -18.28
CA GLU A 134 5.86 15.51 -18.42
C GLU A 134 4.98 15.85 -19.63
N HIS A 135 4.01 16.75 -19.42
CA HIS A 135 3.11 17.21 -20.48
C HIS A 135 2.46 16.08 -21.32
N GLY A 136 2.10 14.98 -20.66
CA GLY A 136 1.49 13.82 -21.33
C GLY A 136 2.48 12.93 -22.09
N THR A 137 3.79 13.19 -22.00
CA THR A 137 4.84 12.38 -22.61
C THR A 137 5.56 11.57 -21.53
N VAL A 138 5.77 10.29 -21.82
CA VAL A 138 6.50 9.35 -20.95
C VAL A 138 7.92 9.17 -21.49
N MET A 139 8.93 9.35 -20.63
CA MET A 139 10.34 9.12 -20.93
C MET A 139 10.95 8.19 -19.90
N ILE A 140 11.77 7.24 -20.36
CA ILE A 140 12.55 6.38 -19.45
C ILE A 140 13.64 7.24 -18.81
N ALA A 141 13.64 7.33 -17.47
CA ALA A 141 14.65 8.09 -16.73
C ALA A 141 15.83 7.20 -16.29
N SER A 142 15.56 5.96 -15.90
CA SER A 142 16.58 4.96 -15.57
C SER A 142 16.03 3.54 -15.61
N THR A 143 16.91 2.59 -15.90
CA THR A 143 16.63 1.15 -15.81
C THR A 143 17.79 0.51 -15.03
N LYS A 144 17.48 -0.37 -14.09
CA LYS A 144 18.50 -1.21 -13.43
C LYS A 144 18.75 -2.44 -14.29
N ASP A 145 20.00 -2.67 -14.61
CA ASP A 145 20.45 -3.90 -15.29
C ASP A 145 20.40 -5.12 -14.36
#